data_8c05e9376138f6c46bda53e530f570e4
#
_entry.id   8c05e9376138f6c46bda53e530f570e4
#
_cell.length_a   1.000
_cell.length_b   1.000
_cell.length_c   1.000
_cell.angle_alpha   90.00
_cell.angle_beta   90.00
_cell.angle_gamma   90.00
#
_symmetry.space_group_name_H-M   'P 1'
#
loop_
_entity.id
_entity.type
_entity.pdbx_description
1 polymer ?
#
loop_
_entity_poly.entity_id
_entity_poly.type
_entity_poly.pdbx_seq_one_letter_code
_entity_poly.pdbx_strand_id
1 'polypeptide(L)'
;MNTVSIVFQNRSYAIEYVDFPATVAGRPPLVLLHEGLGCVAMWRDFPEKLAAATGCRVLAYSRPGYGASDPYPDRRQTDYMHREGRDILPAVLAALDVEQPVLVGHSDGGSIALIFAGSYPAQLRAAVVMAPHEFVEEETLAGIRAARELWESTDWPKKLARYHKHAARVFADWNDCWLSPPFRHWNIEDFLPAITCPLLAIQGRQDEYATLRQIDVIAEKTPHGAQLLKLDQCGHTPQRDQEAAVLAAISQFVAALA
;
A
#
# COMPACT_ATOMS: atom_id res chain seq x y z
N MET A 1 -12.04 -13.97 -8.64
CA MET A 1 -10.86 -13.15 -8.90
C MET A 1 -10.75 -12.91 -10.39
N ASN A 2 -10.44 -11.68 -10.77
CA ASN A 2 -10.32 -11.27 -12.17
C ASN A 2 -8.85 -11.00 -12.51
N THR A 3 -8.55 -10.90 -13.81
CA THR A 3 -7.22 -10.49 -14.28
C THR A 3 -7.36 -9.38 -15.33
N VAL A 4 -6.44 -8.43 -15.30
CA VAL A 4 -6.29 -7.39 -16.31
C VAL A 4 -4.87 -7.42 -16.85
N SER A 5 -4.68 -7.08 -18.12
CA SER A 5 -3.36 -7.00 -18.72
C SER A 5 -2.82 -5.58 -18.66
N ILE A 6 -1.60 -5.41 -18.17
CA ILE A 6 -0.85 -4.16 -18.25
C ILE A 6 0.40 -4.35 -19.10
N VAL A 7 0.90 -3.26 -19.70
CA VAL A 7 2.18 -3.27 -20.41
C VAL A 7 3.17 -2.40 -19.64
N PHE A 8 4.30 -3.00 -19.28
CA PHE A 8 5.39 -2.31 -18.62
C PHE A 8 6.73 -2.81 -19.19
N GLN A 9 7.65 -1.90 -19.51
CA GLN A 9 8.95 -2.21 -20.12
C GLN A 9 8.84 -3.15 -21.35
N ASN A 10 7.87 -2.87 -22.24
CA ASN A 10 7.57 -3.66 -23.44
C ASN A 10 7.20 -5.14 -23.17
N ARG A 11 6.74 -5.45 -21.95
CA ARG A 11 6.21 -6.76 -21.58
C ARG A 11 4.77 -6.64 -21.08
N SER A 12 3.96 -7.64 -21.38
CA SER A 12 2.61 -7.75 -20.85
C SER A 12 2.63 -8.57 -19.58
N TYR A 13 1.84 -8.13 -18.58
CA TYR A 13 1.65 -8.82 -17.29
C TYR A 13 0.17 -8.97 -17.01
N ALA A 14 -0.26 -10.18 -16.66
CA ALA A 14 -1.58 -10.42 -16.11
C ALA A 14 -1.57 -10.06 -14.62
N ILE A 15 -2.41 -9.10 -14.24
CA ILE A 15 -2.54 -8.60 -12.88
C ILE A 15 -3.84 -9.08 -12.27
N GLU A 16 -3.75 -9.79 -11.16
CA GLU A 16 -4.89 -10.22 -10.35
C GLU A 16 -5.55 -9.04 -9.67
N TYR A 17 -6.89 -8.97 -9.71
CA TYR A 17 -7.64 -7.95 -9.00
C TYR A 17 -9.04 -8.42 -8.56
N VAL A 18 -9.63 -7.67 -7.63
CA VAL A 18 -11.06 -7.72 -7.26
C VAL A 18 -11.66 -6.33 -7.43
N ASP A 19 -12.95 -6.29 -7.75
CA ASP A 19 -13.70 -5.06 -8.00
C ASP A 19 -15.08 -5.17 -7.36
N PHE A 20 -15.36 -4.29 -6.43
CA PHE A 20 -16.64 -4.14 -5.76
C PHE A 20 -17.32 -2.88 -6.31
N PRO A 21 -18.47 -3.00 -6.97
CA PRO A 21 -19.11 -1.87 -7.63
C PRO A 21 -19.57 -0.80 -6.65
N ALA A 22 -19.61 0.46 -7.10
CA ALA A 22 -20.18 1.56 -6.34
C ALA A 22 -21.69 1.34 -6.10
N THR A 23 -22.14 1.65 -4.90
CA THR A 23 -23.58 1.68 -4.55
C THR A 23 -24.13 3.10 -4.48
N VAL A 24 -23.25 4.11 -4.43
CA VAL A 24 -23.60 5.54 -4.43
C VAL A 24 -22.95 6.21 -5.63
N ALA A 25 -23.77 6.79 -6.50
CA ALA A 25 -23.29 7.49 -7.70
C ALA A 25 -22.46 8.74 -7.34
N GLY A 26 -21.44 9.04 -8.16
CA GLY A 26 -20.59 10.22 -8.01
C GLY A 26 -19.50 10.10 -6.94
N ARG A 27 -19.43 9.00 -6.20
CA ARG A 27 -18.33 8.73 -5.27
C ARG A 27 -17.05 8.36 -6.03
N PRO A 28 -15.86 8.83 -5.57
CA PRO A 28 -14.60 8.46 -6.20
C PRO A 28 -14.30 6.96 -6.01
N PRO A 29 -13.63 6.30 -6.97
CA PRO A 29 -13.17 4.93 -6.77
C PRO A 29 -12.05 4.86 -5.72
N LEU A 30 -12.07 3.82 -4.88
CA LEU A 30 -11.01 3.53 -3.93
C LEU A 30 -10.13 2.41 -4.49
N VAL A 31 -8.80 2.58 -4.45
CA VAL A 31 -7.85 1.56 -4.91
C VAL A 31 -6.92 1.18 -3.77
N LEU A 32 -6.96 -0.10 -3.38
CA LEU A 32 -6.18 -0.64 -2.28
C LEU A 32 -4.82 -1.12 -2.77
N LEU A 33 -3.76 -0.68 -2.10
CA LEU A 33 -2.36 -1.02 -2.35
C LEU A 33 -1.82 -1.81 -1.14
N HIS A 34 -1.50 -3.08 -1.35
CA HIS A 34 -1.10 -4.00 -0.29
C HIS A 34 0.34 -3.77 0.21
N GLU A 35 0.64 -4.29 1.40
CA GLU A 35 1.94 -4.27 2.07
C GLU A 35 3.01 -5.14 1.37
N GLY A 36 4.24 -5.15 1.92
CA GLY A 36 5.43 -5.79 1.37
C GLY A 36 5.31 -7.28 1.07
N LEU A 37 4.47 -8.01 1.81
CA LEU A 37 4.21 -9.45 1.63
C LEU A 37 2.74 -9.74 1.28
N GLY A 38 1.96 -8.70 0.98
CA GLY A 38 0.52 -8.79 0.75
C GLY A 38 0.12 -9.20 -0.67
N CYS A 39 -1.17 -9.40 -0.84
CA CYS A 39 -1.85 -9.59 -2.12
C CYS A 39 -3.36 -9.34 -1.93
N VAL A 40 -4.15 -9.45 -3.00
CA VAL A 40 -5.61 -9.31 -2.93
C VAL A 40 -6.23 -10.18 -1.83
N ALA A 41 -5.88 -11.47 -1.77
CA ALA A 41 -6.47 -12.40 -0.82
C ALA A 41 -6.14 -12.08 0.65
N MET A 42 -5.06 -11.35 0.92
CA MET A 42 -4.64 -11.00 2.28
C MET A 42 -5.40 -9.80 2.86
N TRP A 43 -6.10 -9.02 2.03
CA TRP A 43 -7.06 -8.03 2.50
C TRP A 43 -8.30 -8.66 3.14
N ARG A 44 -8.57 -9.96 2.88
CA ARG A 44 -9.74 -10.71 3.35
C ARG A 44 -11.04 -10.00 2.92
N ASP A 45 -11.93 -9.70 3.87
CA ASP A 45 -13.21 -9.02 3.68
C ASP A 45 -13.15 -7.48 3.79
N PHE A 46 -11.97 -6.93 4.09
CA PHE A 46 -11.81 -5.48 4.24
C PHE A 46 -12.24 -4.68 3.00
N PRO A 47 -11.93 -5.07 1.74
CA PRO A 47 -12.38 -4.33 0.56
C PRO A 47 -13.90 -4.30 0.43
N GLU A 48 -14.59 -5.41 0.72
CA GLU A 48 -16.06 -5.49 0.70
C GLU A 48 -16.69 -4.62 1.78
N LYS A 49 -16.16 -4.68 3.01
CA LYS A 49 -16.60 -3.84 4.12
C LYS A 49 -16.39 -2.35 3.83
N LEU A 50 -15.25 -2.01 3.20
CA LEU A 50 -14.95 -0.63 2.81
C LEU A 50 -15.92 -0.14 1.73
N ALA A 51 -16.24 -0.97 0.73
CA ALA A 51 -17.25 -0.65 -0.28
C ALA A 51 -18.64 -0.41 0.35
N ALA A 52 -19.05 -1.28 1.27
CA ALA A 52 -20.31 -1.14 1.99
C ALA A 52 -20.35 0.13 2.88
N ALA A 53 -19.25 0.45 3.56
CA ALA A 53 -19.16 1.58 4.47
C ALA A 53 -19.12 2.94 3.73
N THR A 54 -18.51 2.99 2.53
CA THR A 54 -18.30 4.24 1.78
C THR A 54 -19.29 4.44 0.63
N GLY A 55 -19.90 3.37 0.13
CA GLY A 55 -20.69 3.39 -1.10
C GLY A 55 -19.86 3.58 -2.38
N CYS A 56 -18.55 3.59 -2.27
CA CYS A 56 -17.62 3.75 -3.38
C CYS A 56 -17.41 2.44 -4.16
N ARG A 57 -16.97 2.53 -5.42
CA ARG A 57 -16.30 1.41 -6.09
C ARG A 57 -14.98 1.13 -5.37
N VAL A 58 -14.71 -0.12 -4.99
CA VAL A 58 -13.47 -0.50 -4.31
C VAL A 58 -12.74 -1.56 -5.13
N LEU A 59 -11.50 -1.26 -5.47
CA LEU A 59 -10.60 -2.12 -6.21
C LEU A 59 -9.42 -2.53 -5.32
N ALA A 60 -8.97 -3.77 -5.41
CA ALA A 60 -7.69 -4.20 -4.88
C ALA A 60 -6.99 -5.04 -5.93
N TYR A 61 -5.69 -4.87 -6.11
CA TYR A 61 -4.90 -5.67 -7.03
C TYR A 61 -3.65 -6.23 -6.36
N SER A 62 -3.17 -7.35 -6.85
CA SER A 62 -1.87 -7.91 -6.47
C SER A 62 -0.80 -7.34 -7.39
N ARG A 63 0.22 -6.70 -6.82
CA ARG A 63 1.36 -6.16 -7.59
C ARG A 63 2.05 -7.26 -8.41
N PRO A 64 2.78 -6.95 -9.49
CA PRO A 64 3.57 -7.94 -10.23
C PRO A 64 4.47 -8.77 -9.30
N GLY A 65 4.38 -10.09 -9.43
CA GLY A 65 5.08 -11.06 -8.58
C GLY A 65 4.35 -11.50 -7.32
N TYR A 66 3.23 -10.86 -6.97
CA TYR A 66 2.41 -11.19 -5.80
C TYR A 66 1.13 -11.91 -6.18
N GLY A 67 0.56 -12.63 -5.22
CA GLY A 67 -0.71 -13.33 -5.39
C GLY A 67 -0.69 -14.26 -6.61
N ALA A 68 -1.69 -14.11 -7.47
CA ALA A 68 -1.80 -14.78 -8.74
C ALA A 68 -1.32 -13.94 -9.95
N SER A 69 -0.82 -12.73 -9.73
CA SER A 69 -0.23 -11.88 -10.77
C SER A 69 1.03 -12.51 -11.39
N ASP A 70 1.32 -12.12 -12.63
CA ASP A 70 2.52 -12.58 -13.31
C ASP A 70 3.80 -12.14 -12.60
N PRO A 71 4.84 -12.98 -12.60
CA PRO A 71 6.08 -12.70 -11.89
C PRO A 71 6.86 -11.56 -12.53
N TYR A 72 7.45 -10.72 -11.69
CA TYR A 72 8.45 -9.76 -12.14
C TYR A 72 9.72 -10.51 -12.59
N PRO A 73 10.34 -10.17 -13.74
CA PRO A 73 11.49 -10.92 -14.23
C PRO A 73 12.72 -10.77 -13.33
N ASP A 74 12.94 -9.56 -12.84
CA ASP A 74 14.14 -9.20 -12.07
C ASP A 74 13.91 -9.26 -10.56
N ARG A 75 15.02 -9.35 -9.81
CA ARG A 75 15.00 -9.17 -8.36
C ARG A 75 14.66 -7.73 -8.01
N ARG A 76 13.96 -7.52 -6.87
CA ARG A 76 13.66 -6.16 -6.41
C ARG A 76 14.93 -5.39 -6.11
N GLN A 77 14.97 -4.16 -6.62
CA GLN A 77 16.03 -3.19 -6.37
C GLN A 77 15.54 -2.14 -5.36
N THR A 78 16.43 -1.28 -4.90
CA THR A 78 16.11 -0.25 -3.91
C THR A 78 15.07 0.77 -4.38
N ASP A 79 14.82 0.87 -5.67
CA ASP A 79 13.85 1.75 -6.31
C ASP A 79 12.48 1.09 -6.58
N TYR A 80 12.24 -0.13 -6.06
CA TYR A 80 11.04 -0.90 -6.42
C TYR A 80 9.73 -0.17 -6.11
N MET A 81 9.61 0.51 -4.97
CA MET A 81 8.42 1.30 -4.65
C MET A 81 8.25 2.51 -5.55
N HIS A 82 9.36 3.12 -6.01
CA HIS A 82 9.31 4.20 -7.00
C HIS A 82 8.76 3.69 -8.34
N ARG A 83 9.21 2.54 -8.82
CA ARG A 83 8.69 1.91 -10.05
C ARG A 83 7.23 1.52 -9.91
N GLU A 84 6.84 0.96 -8.76
CA GLU A 84 5.43 0.64 -8.49
C GLU A 84 4.56 1.91 -8.56
N GLY A 85 4.97 3.01 -7.90
CA GLY A 85 4.18 4.24 -7.86
C GLY A 85 4.20 5.04 -9.18
N ARG A 86 5.31 5.01 -9.92
CA ARG A 86 5.46 5.84 -11.13
C ARG A 86 5.09 5.14 -12.42
N ASP A 87 5.28 3.82 -12.49
CA ASP A 87 5.16 3.09 -13.74
C ASP A 87 4.03 2.06 -13.71
N ILE A 88 3.98 1.21 -12.67
CA ILE A 88 3.03 0.10 -12.57
C ILE A 88 1.64 0.60 -12.20
N LEU A 89 1.51 1.38 -11.14
CA LEU A 89 0.20 1.88 -10.68
C LEU A 89 -0.53 2.70 -11.76
N PRO A 90 0.11 3.65 -12.47
CA PRO A 90 -0.54 4.32 -13.60
C PRO A 90 -1.06 3.36 -14.67
N ALA A 91 -0.28 2.32 -15.01
CA ALA A 91 -0.69 1.32 -16.00
C ALA A 91 -1.88 0.47 -15.51
N VAL A 92 -1.91 0.12 -14.22
CA VAL A 92 -3.04 -0.61 -13.60
C VAL A 92 -4.30 0.26 -13.60
N LEU A 93 -4.19 1.53 -13.19
CA LEU A 93 -5.32 2.46 -13.17
C LEU A 93 -5.92 2.65 -14.58
N ALA A 94 -5.06 2.83 -15.58
CA ALA A 94 -5.50 2.96 -16.97
C ALA A 94 -6.18 1.67 -17.48
N ALA A 95 -5.62 0.50 -17.18
CA ALA A 95 -6.17 -0.79 -17.62
C ALA A 95 -7.50 -1.15 -16.93
N LEU A 96 -7.77 -0.61 -15.74
CA LEU A 96 -9.01 -0.79 -14.96
C LEU A 96 -10.02 0.35 -15.13
N ASP A 97 -9.74 1.31 -16.03
CA ASP A 97 -10.57 2.49 -16.28
C ASP A 97 -10.89 3.24 -14.96
N VAL A 98 -9.82 3.61 -14.26
CA VAL A 98 -9.89 4.31 -12.97
C VAL A 98 -9.28 5.69 -13.10
N GLU A 99 -10.11 6.71 -13.00
CA GLU A 99 -9.72 8.12 -13.00
C GLU A 99 -9.92 8.73 -11.61
N GLN A 100 -9.05 9.65 -11.22
CA GLN A 100 -9.14 10.40 -9.96
C GLN A 100 -9.44 9.52 -8.73
N PRO A 101 -8.67 8.41 -8.50
CA PRO A 101 -8.93 7.53 -7.37
C PRO A 101 -8.63 8.19 -6.02
N VAL A 102 -9.18 7.61 -4.97
CA VAL A 102 -8.61 7.69 -3.63
C VAL A 102 -7.74 6.45 -3.45
N LEU A 103 -6.43 6.61 -3.29
CA LEU A 103 -5.55 5.50 -2.99
C LEU A 103 -5.63 5.15 -1.49
N VAL A 104 -5.73 3.86 -1.17
CA VAL A 104 -5.74 3.36 0.21
C VAL A 104 -4.59 2.37 0.34
N GLY A 105 -3.45 2.85 0.84
CA GLY A 105 -2.21 2.06 0.91
C GLY A 105 -1.85 1.60 2.31
N HIS A 106 -1.36 0.36 2.45
CA HIS A 106 -0.83 -0.18 3.68
C HIS A 106 0.67 -0.48 3.53
N SER A 107 1.49 0.00 4.47
CA SER A 107 2.95 -0.24 4.53
C SER A 107 3.62 0.16 3.19
N ASP A 108 4.31 -0.77 2.48
CA ASP A 108 4.80 -0.52 1.10
C ASP A 108 3.73 0.17 0.23
N GLY A 109 2.47 -0.29 0.30
CA GLY A 109 1.37 0.31 -0.47
C GLY A 109 1.09 1.75 -0.08
N GLY A 110 1.30 2.12 1.18
CA GLY A 110 1.22 3.50 1.66
C GLY A 110 2.33 4.37 1.08
N SER A 111 3.57 3.88 1.09
CA SER A 111 4.72 4.55 0.47
C SER A 111 4.56 4.70 -1.04
N ILE A 112 4.05 3.66 -1.71
CA ILE A 112 3.72 3.70 -3.15
C ILE A 112 2.64 4.76 -3.45
N ALA A 113 1.61 4.87 -2.60
CA ALA A 113 0.57 5.90 -2.73
C ALA A 113 1.15 7.32 -2.62
N LEU A 114 2.06 7.56 -1.68
CA LEU A 114 2.75 8.86 -1.52
C LEU A 114 3.64 9.18 -2.72
N ILE A 115 4.40 8.20 -3.23
CA ILE A 115 5.21 8.37 -4.45
C ILE A 115 4.32 8.72 -5.64
N PHE A 116 3.20 8.03 -5.82
CA PHE A 116 2.25 8.36 -6.89
C PHE A 116 1.67 9.76 -6.73
N ALA A 117 1.22 10.10 -5.51
CA ALA A 117 0.62 11.40 -5.21
C ALA A 117 1.59 12.57 -5.49
N GLY A 118 2.87 12.43 -5.12
CA GLY A 118 3.89 13.42 -5.41
C GLY A 118 4.33 13.46 -6.87
N SER A 119 4.25 12.34 -7.60
CA SER A 119 4.62 12.27 -9.02
C SER A 119 3.49 12.76 -9.95
N TYR A 120 2.23 12.54 -9.56
CA TYR A 120 1.05 12.78 -10.40
C TYR A 120 -0.06 13.50 -9.61
N PRO A 121 0.21 14.69 -9.03
CA PRO A 121 -0.73 15.35 -8.11
C PRO A 121 -2.09 15.67 -8.74
N ALA A 122 -2.16 15.85 -10.07
CA ALA A 122 -3.40 16.12 -10.78
C ALA A 122 -4.22 14.85 -11.10
N GLN A 123 -3.69 13.64 -10.87
CA GLN A 123 -4.35 12.38 -11.19
C GLN A 123 -4.99 11.69 -9.99
N LEU A 124 -4.93 12.31 -8.82
CA LEU A 124 -5.37 11.73 -7.55
C LEU A 124 -6.40 12.61 -6.85
N ARG A 125 -7.51 12.03 -6.42
CA ARG A 125 -8.52 12.75 -5.62
C ARG A 125 -8.05 12.93 -4.17
N ALA A 126 -7.51 11.88 -3.55
CA ALA A 126 -6.99 11.88 -2.18
C ALA A 126 -6.15 10.61 -1.92
N ALA A 127 -5.42 10.57 -0.80
CA ALA A 127 -4.79 9.33 -0.34
C ALA A 127 -5.05 9.06 1.15
N VAL A 128 -5.22 7.78 1.46
CA VAL A 128 -5.22 7.23 2.81
C VAL A 128 -4.01 6.30 2.91
N VAL A 129 -3.13 6.56 3.85
CA VAL A 129 -1.94 5.73 4.07
C VAL A 129 -1.97 5.16 5.48
N MET A 130 -1.78 3.86 5.59
CA MET A 130 -1.79 3.11 6.84
C MET A 130 -0.39 2.54 7.07
N ALA A 131 0.26 2.92 8.17
CA ALA A 131 1.61 2.50 8.55
C ALA A 131 2.62 2.61 7.38
N PRO A 132 2.70 3.75 6.66
CA PRO A 132 3.63 3.94 5.55
C PRO A 132 5.06 4.10 6.08
N HIS A 133 6.03 4.05 5.15
CA HIS A 133 7.40 4.46 5.41
C HIS A 133 7.78 5.56 4.43
N GLU A 134 8.39 6.63 4.93
CA GLU A 134 8.99 7.70 4.13
C GLU A 134 10.51 7.60 4.14
N PHE A 135 11.07 6.97 5.18
CA PHE A 135 12.50 6.70 5.37
C PHE A 135 12.70 5.45 6.22
N VAL A 136 13.94 4.96 6.27
CA VAL A 136 14.29 3.77 7.04
C VAL A 136 14.69 4.16 8.47
N GLU A 137 14.05 3.51 9.46
CA GLU A 137 14.38 3.62 10.89
C GLU A 137 15.07 2.33 11.38
N GLU A 138 15.74 2.37 12.53
CA GLU A 138 16.30 1.15 13.14
C GLU A 138 15.20 0.19 13.62
N GLU A 139 14.05 0.71 14.04
CA GLU A 139 12.84 -0.06 14.35
C GLU A 139 12.39 -0.88 13.12
N THR A 140 12.37 -0.25 11.94
CA THR A 140 12.05 -0.94 10.69
C THR A 140 13.00 -2.08 10.43
N LEU A 141 14.32 -1.82 10.51
CA LEU A 141 15.32 -2.84 10.28
C LEU A 141 15.27 -3.97 11.31
N ALA A 142 14.94 -3.66 12.57
CA ALA A 142 14.74 -4.65 13.62
C ALA A 142 13.55 -5.55 13.31
N GLY A 143 12.41 -4.99 12.94
CA GLY A 143 11.22 -5.73 12.51
C GLY A 143 11.48 -6.64 11.30
N ILE A 144 12.21 -6.12 10.29
CA ILE A 144 12.57 -6.90 9.09
C ILE A 144 13.53 -8.07 9.42
N ARG A 145 14.49 -7.88 10.36
CA ARG A 145 15.35 -8.97 10.84
C ARG A 145 14.53 -10.03 11.61
N ALA A 146 13.65 -9.60 12.51
CA ALA A 146 12.77 -10.51 13.23
C ALA A 146 11.86 -11.31 12.27
N ALA A 147 11.39 -10.69 11.18
CA ALA A 147 10.66 -11.39 10.13
C ALA A 147 11.51 -12.48 9.46
N ARG A 148 12.81 -12.26 9.24
CA ARG A 148 13.74 -13.29 8.71
C ARG A 148 13.89 -14.46 9.68
N GLU A 149 14.06 -14.19 10.95
CA GLU A 149 14.13 -15.23 11.97
C GLU A 149 12.87 -16.08 12.04
N LEU A 150 11.70 -15.45 11.98
CA LEU A 150 10.41 -16.16 11.92
C LEU A 150 10.26 -16.98 10.64
N TRP A 151 10.72 -16.47 9.50
CA TRP A 151 10.71 -17.20 8.23
C TRP A 151 11.56 -18.49 8.30
N GLU A 152 12.72 -18.43 8.92
CA GLU A 152 13.66 -19.54 9.05
C GLU A 152 13.25 -20.56 10.12
N SER A 153 12.61 -20.11 11.21
CA SER A 153 12.33 -20.92 12.40
C SER A 153 10.92 -21.46 12.52
N THR A 154 9.97 -21.01 11.67
CA THR A 154 8.55 -21.36 11.81
C THR A 154 7.95 -21.96 10.52
N ASP A 155 6.65 -22.24 10.54
CA ASP A 155 5.87 -22.66 9.36
C ASP A 155 5.40 -21.48 8.48
N TRP A 156 5.90 -20.28 8.69
CA TRP A 156 5.51 -19.09 7.95
C TRP A 156 5.69 -19.24 6.41
N PRO A 157 6.79 -19.84 5.91
CA PRO A 157 6.92 -20.13 4.47
C PRO A 157 5.71 -20.90 3.90
N LYS A 158 5.22 -21.91 4.62
CA LYS A 158 4.05 -22.70 4.22
C LYS A 158 2.75 -21.89 4.28
N LYS A 159 2.63 -20.99 5.26
CA LYS A 159 1.47 -20.10 5.38
C LYS A 159 1.44 -19.08 4.24
N LEU A 160 2.57 -18.45 3.92
CA LEU A 160 2.68 -17.48 2.84
C LEU A 160 2.45 -18.12 1.45
N ALA A 161 2.88 -19.37 1.27
CA ALA A 161 2.68 -20.14 0.02
C ALA A 161 1.19 -20.40 -0.32
N ARG A 162 0.27 -20.17 0.62
CA ARG A 162 -1.18 -20.25 0.33
C ARG A 162 -1.68 -19.03 -0.44
N TYR A 163 -0.92 -17.95 -0.45
CA TYR A 163 -1.30 -16.65 -1.00
C TYR A 163 -0.53 -16.27 -2.26
N HIS A 164 0.67 -16.81 -2.46
CA HIS A 164 1.55 -16.44 -3.57
C HIS A 164 2.05 -17.64 -4.36
N LYS A 165 2.03 -17.55 -5.68
CA LYS A 165 2.63 -18.55 -6.57
C LYS A 165 4.13 -18.78 -6.28
N HIS A 166 4.83 -17.71 -5.89
CA HIS A 166 6.28 -17.70 -5.67
C HIS A 166 6.64 -17.13 -4.30
N ALA A 167 6.01 -17.63 -3.22
CA ALA A 167 6.12 -17.09 -1.86
C ALA A 167 7.55 -16.92 -1.36
N ALA A 168 8.44 -17.89 -1.62
CA ALA A 168 9.85 -17.79 -1.21
C ALA A 168 10.56 -16.62 -1.91
N ARG A 169 10.26 -16.37 -3.18
CA ARG A 169 10.79 -15.23 -3.91
C ARG A 169 10.22 -13.90 -3.40
N VAL A 170 8.90 -13.85 -3.15
CA VAL A 170 8.24 -12.67 -2.58
C VAL A 170 8.89 -12.27 -1.27
N PHE A 171 9.09 -13.24 -0.36
CA PHE A 171 9.75 -12.99 0.92
C PHE A 171 11.22 -12.55 0.72
N ALA A 172 12.00 -13.29 -0.07
CA ALA A 172 13.41 -12.99 -0.27
C ALA A 172 13.61 -11.62 -0.95
N ASP A 173 12.83 -11.30 -1.98
CA ASP A 173 12.95 -10.02 -2.69
C ASP A 173 12.61 -8.83 -1.78
N TRP A 174 11.62 -8.96 -0.90
CA TRP A 174 11.27 -7.93 0.09
C TRP A 174 12.34 -7.85 1.18
N ASN A 175 12.64 -8.94 1.86
CA ASN A 175 13.52 -8.95 3.03
C ASN A 175 14.98 -8.61 2.69
N ASP A 176 15.51 -9.18 1.58
CA ASP A 176 16.88 -8.90 1.14
C ASP A 176 17.02 -7.44 0.67
N CYS A 177 16.00 -6.88 0.01
CA CYS A 177 16.01 -5.49 -0.41
C CYS A 177 16.07 -4.56 0.81
N TRP A 178 15.14 -4.71 1.77
CA TRP A 178 15.08 -3.88 2.97
C TRP A 178 16.34 -3.96 3.84
N LEU A 179 16.98 -5.14 3.94
CA LEU A 179 18.21 -5.32 4.72
C LEU A 179 19.49 -5.01 3.93
N SER A 180 19.38 -4.66 2.64
CA SER A 180 20.56 -4.31 1.85
C SER A 180 21.18 -3.00 2.31
N PRO A 181 22.51 -2.86 2.30
CA PRO A 181 23.16 -1.62 2.73
C PRO A 181 22.70 -0.37 1.97
N PRO A 182 22.46 -0.42 0.64
CA PRO A 182 21.97 0.76 -0.08
C PRO A 182 20.57 1.20 0.37
N PHE A 183 19.68 0.27 0.80
CA PHE A 183 18.32 0.60 1.22
C PHE A 183 18.27 1.39 2.53
N ARG A 184 19.34 1.37 3.36
CA ARG A 184 19.43 2.19 4.59
C ARG A 184 19.27 3.69 4.33
N HIS A 185 19.55 4.14 3.11
CA HIS A 185 19.43 5.53 2.68
C HIS A 185 18.17 5.78 1.86
N TRP A 186 17.28 4.77 1.78
CA TRP A 186 16.01 4.94 1.06
C TRP A 186 15.15 5.97 1.79
N ASN A 187 14.64 6.93 1.01
CA ASN A 187 13.88 8.05 1.50
C ASN A 187 12.98 8.57 0.37
N ILE A 188 11.73 8.90 0.68
CA ILE A 188 10.75 9.45 -0.26
C ILE A 188 10.17 10.79 0.21
N GLU A 189 10.77 11.42 1.22
CA GLU A 189 10.31 12.71 1.74
C GLU A 189 10.27 13.80 0.67
N ASP A 190 11.13 13.71 -0.36
CA ASP A 190 11.17 14.66 -1.48
C ASP A 190 9.89 14.66 -2.34
N PHE A 191 9.03 13.65 -2.22
CA PHE A 191 7.73 13.63 -2.89
C PHE A 191 6.67 14.42 -2.14
N LEU A 192 6.78 14.55 -0.81
CA LEU A 192 5.75 15.12 0.05
C LEU A 192 5.38 16.58 -0.31
N PRO A 193 6.34 17.48 -0.62
CA PRO A 193 6.00 18.87 -0.98
C PRO A 193 5.16 19.02 -2.25
N ALA A 194 5.14 18.02 -3.12
CA ALA A 194 4.35 18.05 -4.36
C ALA A 194 2.93 17.49 -4.18
N ILE A 195 2.60 16.90 -3.04
CA ILE A 195 1.29 16.31 -2.77
C ILE A 195 0.30 17.43 -2.41
N THR A 196 -0.64 17.69 -3.30
CA THR A 196 -1.66 18.74 -3.12
C THR A 196 -3.06 18.20 -2.80
N CYS A 197 -3.28 16.90 -2.91
CA CYS A 197 -4.54 16.28 -2.56
C CYS A 197 -4.71 16.11 -1.04
N PRO A 198 -5.95 15.99 -0.51
CA PRO A 198 -6.19 15.63 0.88
C PRO A 198 -5.53 14.31 1.27
N LEU A 199 -4.97 14.25 2.49
CA LEU A 199 -4.31 13.07 3.05
C LEU A 199 -4.91 12.68 4.40
N LEU A 200 -5.08 11.37 4.60
CA LEU A 200 -5.33 10.74 5.89
C LEU A 200 -4.20 9.74 6.16
N ALA A 201 -3.44 9.95 7.24
CA ALA A 201 -2.37 9.04 7.65
C ALA A 201 -2.74 8.37 8.97
N ILE A 202 -2.71 7.04 8.98
CA ILE A 202 -3.15 6.18 10.10
C ILE A 202 -1.97 5.31 10.53
N GLN A 203 -1.69 5.26 11.84
CA GLN A 203 -0.64 4.37 12.36
C GLN A 203 -0.95 3.93 13.79
N GLY A 204 -0.60 2.69 14.09
CA GLY A 204 -0.65 2.13 15.43
C GLY A 204 0.50 2.67 16.31
N ARG A 205 0.22 2.92 17.60
CA ARG A 205 1.28 3.34 18.55
C ARG A 205 2.22 2.20 18.95
N GLN A 206 1.82 0.96 18.71
CA GLN A 206 2.61 -0.24 18.96
C GLN A 206 3.11 -0.87 17.65
N ASP A 207 3.25 -0.06 16.60
CA ASP A 207 3.80 -0.51 15.32
C ASP A 207 5.24 -1.00 15.51
N GLU A 208 5.49 -2.26 15.17
CA GLU A 208 6.77 -2.95 15.35
C GLU A 208 7.76 -2.69 14.19
N TYR A 209 7.32 -2.00 13.14
CA TYR A 209 8.15 -1.68 11.97
C TYR A 209 8.46 -0.18 11.84
N ALA A 210 7.75 0.70 12.54
CA ALA A 210 7.92 2.13 12.36
C ALA A 210 7.47 2.95 13.57
N THR A 211 8.13 4.07 13.83
CA THR A 211 7.66 5.03 14.84
C THR A 211 6.55 5.92 14.26
N LEU A 212 5.82 6.63 15.13
CA LEU A 212 4.84 7.64 14.68
C LEU A 212 5.46 8.79 13.90
N ARG A 213 6.80 8.92 13.91
CA ARG A 213 7.52 9.92 13.15
C ARG A 213 7.23 9.84 11.65
N GLN A 214 6.97 8.64 11.13
CA GLN A 214 6.61 8.47 9.73
C GLN A 214 5.40 9.35 9.37
N ILE A 215 4.27 9.18 10.06
CA ILE A 215 3.08 9.97 9.73
C ILE A 215 3.16 11.44 10.16
N ASP A 216 3.97 11.78 11.17
CA ASP A 216 4.20 13.17 11.56
C ASP A 216 4.93 13.95 10.45
N VAL A 217 5.92 13.33 9.80
CA VAL A 217 6.65 13.91 8.66
C VAL A 217 5.74 14.18 7.47
N ILE A 218 4.78 13.28 7.20
CA ILE A 218 3.78 13.53 6.15
C ILE A 218 3.03 14.83 6.41
N ALA A 219 2.52 15.00 7.63
CA ALA A 219 1.77 16.20 7.99
C ALA A 219 2.62 17.47 7.98
N GLU A 220 3.90 17.37 8.35
CA GLU A 220 4.84 18.51 8.38
C GLU A 220 5.28 18.97 6.98
N LYS A 221 5.48 18.02 6.05
CA LYS A 221 6.11 18.30 4.75
C LYS A 221 5.14 18.47 3.59
N THR A 222 3.87 18.05 3.76
CA THR A 222 2.87 18.27 2.72
C THR A 222 2.26 19.68 2.81
N PRO A 223 1.99 20.36 1.68
CA PRO A 223 1.56 21.76 1.66
C PRO A 223 0.28 22.06 2.47
N HIS A 224 -0.62 21.09 2.54
CA HIS A 224 -1.89 21.24 3.25
C HIS A 224 -1.98 20.40 4.53
N GLY A 225 -0.85 19.82 4.95
CA GLY A 225 -0.80 18.88 6.06
C GLY A 225 -1.53 17.57 5.75
N ALA A 226 -1.73 16.76 6.78
CA ALA A 226 -2.50 15.52 6.72
C ALA A 226 -3.38 15.37 7.96
N GLN A 227 -4.54 14.75 7.81
CA GLN A 227 -5.28 14.26 8.97
C GLN A 227 -4.53 13.07 9.57
N LEU A 228 -4.24 13.10 10.87
CA LEU A 228 -3.52 12.03 11.56
C LEU A 228 -4.47 11.23 12.46
N LEU A 229 -4.44 9.90 12.31
CA LEU A 229 -5.11 8.97 13.22
C LEU A 229 -4.08 8.04 13.85
N LYS A 230 -3.73 8.32 15.11
CA LYS A 230 -2.80 7.52 15.93
C LYS A 230 -3.61 6.59 16.83
N LEU A 231 -3.55 5.29 16.56
CA LEU A 231 -4.39 4.28 17.20
C LEU A 231 -3.67 3.63 18.38
N ASP A 232 -4.31 3.61 19.54
CA ASP A 232 -3.86 2.83 20.69
C ASP A 232 -4.17 1.34 20.48
N GLN A 233 -3.41 0.45 21.13
CA GLN A 233 -3.55 -1.00 21.02
C GLN A 233 -3.58 -1.50 19.56
N CYS A 234 -2.70 -0.95 18.76
CA CYS A 234 -2.61 -1.20 17.32
C CYS A 234 -1.15 -1.30 16.90
N GLY A 235 -0.82 -2.39 16.23
CA GLY A 235 0.49 -2.65 15.61
C GLY A 235 0.56 -2.13 14.18
N HIS A 236 1.36 -2.84 13.36
CA HIS A 236 1.63 -2.47 11.96
C HIS A 236 0.43 -2.68 11.00
N THR A 237 -0.67 -3.29 11.45
CA THR A 237 -1.79 -3.64 10.57
C THR A 237 -3.11 -3.00 11.04
N PRO A 238 -3.26 -1.66 10.96
CA PRO A 238 -4.41 -0.92 11.50
C PRO A 238 -5.77 -1.46 11.04
N GLN A 239 -5.90 -1.84 9.75
CA GLN A 239 -7.13 -2.38 9.17
C GLN A 239 -7.51 -3.78 9.72
N ARG A 240 -6.64 -4.42 10.49
CA ARG A 240 -6.93 -5.68 11.21
C ARG A 240 -7.09 -5.48 12.69
N ASP A 241 -6.18 -4.67 13.27
CA ASP A 241 -6.10 -4.52 14.72
C ASP A 241 -7.23 -3.62 15.25
N GLN A 242 -7.60 -2.61 14.45
CA GLN A 242 -8.62 -1.58 14.78
C GLN A 242 -9.57 -1.35 13.59
N GLU A 243 -10.08 -2.43 12.97
CA GLU A 243 -10.87 -2.40 11.72
C GLU A 243 -12.01 -1.36 11.78
N ALA A 244 -12.80 -1.35 12.86
CA ALA A 244 -13.95 -0.45 12.97
C ALA A 244 -13.54 1.03 12.97
N ALA A 245 -12.46 1.38 13.66
CA ALA A 245 -11.94 2.74 13.71
C ALA A 245 -11.39 3.16 12.34
N VAL A 246 -10.68 2.26 11.66
CA VAL A 246 -10.13 2.51 10.32
C VAL A 246 -11.24 2.70 9.30
N LEU A 247 -12.25 1.82 9.26
CA LEU A 247 -13.40 1.94 8.36
C LEU A 247 -14.16 3.25 8.59
N ALA A 248 -14.39 3.63 9.86
CA ALA A 248 -15.08 4.88 10.21
C ALA A 248 -14.28 6.10 9.75
N ALA A 249 -12.95 6.11 9.99
CA ALA A 249 -12.08 7.22 9.59
C ALA A 249 -12.04 7.38 8.07
N ILE A 250 -11.86 6.29 7.31
CA ILE A 250 -11.85 6.34 5.84
C ILE A 250 -13.22 6.79 5.32
N SER A 251 -14.32 6.29 5.88
CA SER A 251 -15.67 6.68 5.45
C SER A 251 -15.94 8.17 5.66
N GLN A 252 -15.56 8.72 6.82
CA GLN A 252 -15.66 10.15 7.12
C GLN A 252 -14.79 10.98 6.18
N PHE A 253 -13.56 10.56 5.96
CA PHE A 253 -12.62 11.24 5.07
C PHE A 253 -13.14 11.29 3.63
N VAL A 254 -13.61 10.17 3.09
CA VAL A 254 -14.18 10.08 1.73
C VAL A 254 -15.46 10.89 1.61
N ALA A 255 -16.31 10.90 2.64
CA ALA A 255 -17.53 11.72 2.63
C ALA A 255 -17.25 13.22 2.55
N ALA A 256 -16.12 13.68 3.08
CA ALA A 256 -15.70 15.09 3.02
C ALA A 256 -15.08 15.50 1.66
N LEU A 257 -14.83 14.55 0.75
CA LEU A 257 -14.30 14.81 -0.60
C LEU A 257 -15.40 15.08 -1.64
N ALA A 258 -16.66 14.89 -1.26
CA ALA A 258 -17.84 15.00 -2.13
C ALA A 258 -18.21 16.45 -2.41
#